data_424d9e2cebd96fb27de3536f7bbbbbf2
#
_entry.id   424d9e2cebd96fb27de3536f7bbbbbf2
#
_cell.length_a   1.000
_cell.length_b   1.000
_cell.length_c   1.000
_cell.angle_alpha   90.00
_cell.angle_beta   90.00
_cell.angle_gamma   90.00
#
_symmetry.space_group_name_H-M   'P 1'
#
loop_
_entity.id
_entity.type
_entity.pdbx_description
1 polymer ?
#
loop_
_entity_poly.entity_id
_entity_poly.type
_entity_poly.pdbx_seq_one_letter_code
_entity_poly.pdbx_strand_id
1 'polypeptide(L)'
;MKKILIGLLFGASLVSQSCINDNEDPIAVAPIDGSTVDISVGGPTQPNQVWFDLSENKRVLTKRTDWELAFYSGSAFKVVLNSSIQMAAGKIPNATNIDAVTEASLASLKTQVEVANFDVNNEIYIDDVKGNFPGGYTAIGEVKATDSENSVYLLNMGKDIYNGSVPLGSVTYSGDPRGWMKIQIVRSGDGYKVKYAKLSESTHKEIIVTKNTAYNYNFLSLTNDKEVFIQPEKKKWDLCFTVFTNIITGAGSYVYADFVNNNNVGGVGVYEMKIAAPASGVEAYNNFKASDIQESKFIYNDHTIIGANWRNPVGTNGLEVYNDRFYIIKDADGFYFKLRFSRLTKATTDSQGLAGTRGFPTFEYKPL
;
A
#
# COMPACT_ATOMS: atom_id res chain seq x y z
N MET A 1 61.37 8.37 69.56
CA MET A 1 60.55 9.30 68.79
C MET A 1 60.49 8.75 67.35
N LYS A 2 59.42 8.07 66.97
CA LYS A 2 59.30 7.39 65.67
C LYS A 2 58.55 8.31 64.73
N LYS A 3 59.11 8.61 63.56
CA LYS A 3 58.51 9.35 62.48
C LYS A 3 57.84 8.31 61.57
N ILE A 4 56.51 8.40 61.39
CA ILE A 4 55.72 7.61 60.43
C ILE A 4 55.63 8.38 59.12
N LEU A 5 56.18 7.80 58.07
CA LEU A 5 56.05 8.29 56.69
C LEU A 5 54.79 7.75 56.05
N ILE A 6 53.85 8.60 55.73
CA ILE A 6 52.62 8.22 54.96
C ILE A 6 52.89 8.43 53.49
N GLY A 7 52.97 7.34 52.73
CA GLY A 7 53.04 7.37 51.28
C GLY A 7 51.66 7.51 50.66
N LEU A 8 51.45 8.58 49.88
CA LEU A 8 50.25 8.74 49.03
C LEU A 8 50.41 7.90 47.78
N LEU A 9 49.64 6.89 47.63
CA LEU A 9 49.43 6.21 46.34
C LEU A 9 48.40 7.00 45.52
N PHE A 10 48.89 7.66 44.46
CA PHE A 10 48.01 8.19 43.40
C PHE A 10 47.63 7.05 42.47
N GLY A 11 46.40 6.54 42.61
CA GLY A 11 45.82 5.63 41.66
C GLY A 11 45.32 6.42 40.45
N ALA A 12 46.02 6.29 39.32
CA ALA A 12 45.52 6.77 38.04
C ALA A 12 44.42 5.83 37.54
N SER A 13 43.15 6.19 37.71
CA SER A 13 42.03 5.56 37.04
C SER A 13 42.01 5.97 35.56
N LEU A 14 42.46 5.07 34.71
CA LEU A 14 42.21 5.15 33.27
C LEU A 14 40.71 4.96 33.03
N VAL A 15 40.01 6.07 32.84
CA VAL A 15 38.63 6.05 32.32
C VAL A 15 38.80 5.79 30.83
N SER A 16 38.62 4.53 30.43
CA SER A 16 38.38 4.18 29.04
C SER A 16 37.00 4.74 28.64
N GLN A 17 36.99 5.93 28.06
CA GLN A 17 35.82 6.39 27.31
C GLN A 17 35.70 5.48 26.08
N SER A 18 34.82 4.50 26.18
CA SER A 18 34.26 3.86 25.00
C SER A 18 33.42 4.92 24.28
N CYS A 19 33.95 5.49 23.22
CA CYS A 19 33.13 6.22 22.25
C CYS A 19 32.18 5.22 21.63
N ILE A 20 30.97 5.08 22.19
CA ILE A 20 29.85 4.51 21.49
C ILE A 20 29.51 5.57 20.44
N ASN A 21 29.76 5.25 19.20
CA ASN A 21 29.34 6.07 18.08
C ASN A 21 27.82 5.89 17.97
N ASP A 22 27.03 6.84 18.51
CA ASP A 22 25.57 6.83 18.45
C ASP A 22 25.00 6.95 17.00
N ASN A 23 25.89 6.90 15.99
CA ASN A 23 25.57 6.98 14.57
C ASN A 23 25.86 5.67 13.81
N GLU A 24 26.02 4.55 14.47
CA GLU A 24 26.01 3.27 13.77
C GLU A 24 24.59 2.94 13.37
N ASP A 25 24.37 2.75 12.06
CA ASP A 25 23.10 2.20 11.58
C ASP A 25 22.82 0.88 12.31
N PRO A 26 21.57 0.62 12.70
CA PRO A 26 21.20 -0.64 13.36
C PRO A 26 21.71 -1.81 12.53
N ILE A 27 22.48 -2.71 13.14
CA ILE A 27 22.92 -3.93 12.45
C ILE A 27 21.67 -4.68 12.03
N ALA A 28 21.51 -4.87 10.71
CA ALA A 28 20.42 -5.68 10.18
C ALA A 28 20.58 -7.11 10.74
N VAL A 29 19.59 -7.56 11.48
CA VAL A 29 19.55 -8.91 12.03
C VAL A 29 18.83 -9.79 11.03
N ALA A 30 19.45 -10.90 10.62
CA ALA A 30 18.78 -11.86 9.74
C ALA A 30 17.48 -12.33 10.40
N PRO A 31 16.36 -12.38 9.63
CA PRO A 31 15.09 -12.88 10.17
C PRO A 31 15.26 -14.33 10.60
N ILE A 32 14.57 -14.67 11.66
CA ILE A 32 14.51 -16.02 12.20
C ILE A 32 13.74 -16.91 11.21
N ASP A 33 13.73 -18.20 11.42
CA ASP A 33 13.05 -19.22 10.60
C ASP A 33 11.76 -18.74 9.93
N GLY A 34 11.48 -19.21 8.72
CA GLY A 34 10.28 -18.88 7.98
C GLY A 34 9.00 -19.29 8.71
N SER A 35 7.87 -18.78 8.27
CA SER A 35 6.58 -18.94 8.92
C SER A 35 5.47 -19.27 7.93
N THR A 36 4.42 -19.94 8.41
CA THR A 36 3.11 -19.98 7.76
C THR A 36 2.24 -18.91 8.41
N VAL A 37 1.68 -18.02 7.60
CA VAL A 37 0.97 -16.82 8.06
C VAL A 37 -0.47 -16.83 7.56
N ASP A 38 -1.39 -16.73 8.48
CA ASP A 38 -2.81 -16.46 8.20
C ASP A 38 -3.07 -14.95 8.25
N ILE A 39 -3.46 -14.38 7.13
CA ILE A 39 -3.86 -12.97 7.04
C ILE A 39 -5.38 -12.86 7.21
N SER A 40 -5.83 -11.79 7.82
CA SER A 40 -7.24 -11.45 7.91
C SER A 40 -7.47 -10.01 7.44
N VAL A 41 -8.05 -9.86 6.25
CA VAL A 41 -8.53 -8.55 5.79
C VAL A 41 -9.97 -8.27 6.25
N GLY A 42 -10.48 -9.07 7.20
CA GLY A 42 -11.77 -8.88 7.85
C GLY A 42 -12.95 -9.61 7.18
N GLY A 43 -12.67 -10.67 6.42
CA GLY A 43 -13.71 -11.49 5.80
C GLY A 43 -14.08 -11.05 4.38
N PRO A 44 -15.24 -11.51 3.84
CA PRO A 44 -15.59 -11.36 2.43
C PRO A 44 -15.94 -9.92 2.00
N THR A 45 -16.15 -9.01 2.93
CA THR A 45 -16.29 -7.58 2.65
C THR A 45 -14.96 -6.83 2.61
N GLN A 46 -13.89 -7.48 3.07
CA GLN A 46 -12.50 -6.98 3.06
C GLN A 46 -12.36 -5.53 3.57
N PRO A 47 -12.80 -5.23 4.78
CA PRO A 47 -12.80 -3.85 5.30
C PRO A 47 -11.40 -3.32 5.61
N ASN A 48 -10.41 -4.20 5.76
CA ASN A 48 -9.07 -3.84 6.22
C ASN A 48 -8.01 -3.92 5.13
N GLN A 49 -6.98 -3.09 5.29
CA GLN A 49 -5.65 -3.26 4.71
C GLN A 49 -4.75 -3.89 5.77
N VAL A 50 -3.94 -4.87 5.38
CA VAL A 50 -3.00 -5.54 6.29
C VAL A 50 -1.59 -5.33 5.76
N TRP A 51 -0.81 -4.56 6.49
CA TRP A 51 0.60 -4.27 6.22
C TRP A 51 1.44 -5.32 6.95
N PHE A 52 2.26 -6.05 6.22
CA PHE A 52 3.03 -7.18 6.75
C PHE A 52 4.53 -6.98 6.54
N ASP A 53 5.30 -7.15 7.61
CA ASP A 53 6.76 -7.15 7.65
C ASP A 53 7.26 -8.59 7.71
N LEU A 54 8.00 -9.02 6.68
CA LEU A 54 8.54 -10.38 6.58
C LEU A 54 9.68 -10.62 7.58
N SER A 55 10.50 -9.60 7.80
CA SER A 55 11.66 -9.69 8.69
C SER A 55 11.26 -9.82 10.15
N GLU A 56 10.25 -9.06 10.59
CA GLU A 56 9.78 -9.06 11.98
C GLU A 56 8.58 -10.00 12.20
N ASN A 57 8.01 -10.59 11.15
CA ASN A 57 6.75 -11.36 11.19
C ASN A 57 5.63 -10.58 11.87
N LYS A 58 5.55 -9.28 11.57
CA LYS A 58 4.58 -8.37 12.17
C LYS A 58 3.53 -7.92 11.17
N ARG A 59 2.37 -7.57 11.68
CA ARG A 59 1.27 -7.02 10.89
C ARG A 59 0.64 -5.82 11.58
N VAL A 60 0.25 -4.84 10.77
CA VAL A 60 -0.57 -3.70 11.18
C VAL A 60 -1.85 -3.73 10.37
N LEU A 61 -2.99 -3.51 11.00
CA LEU A 61 -4.30 -3.46 10.37
C LEU A 61 -4.81 -2.02 10.40
N THR A 62 -5.33 -1.56 9.26
CA THR A 62 -6.02 -0.28 9.12
C THR A 62 -7.27 -0.47 8.27
N LYS A 63 -8.33 0.30 8.52
CA LYS A 63 -9.52 0.21 7.68
C LYS A 63 -9.28 0.92 6.35
N ARG A 64 -9.80 0.36 5.25
CA ARG A 64 -9.69 0.95 3.92
C ARG A 64 -10.33 2.34 3.83
N THR A 65 -11.36 2.60 4.66
CA THR A 65 -12.11 3.87 4.67
C THR A 65 -11.56 4.92 5.64
N ASP A 66 -10.45 4.66 6.33
CA ASP A 66 -9.88 5.60 7.30
C ASP A 66 -9.14 6.77 6.65
N TRP A 67 -8.88 6.72 5.35
CA TRP A 67 -8.15 7.73 4.61
C TRP A 67 -8.65 7.88 3.18
N GLU A 68 -8.40 9.04 2.57
CA GLU A 68 -8.72 9.33 1.17
C GLU A 68 -7.48 9.67 0.35
N LEU A 69 -6.55 10.43 0.88
CA LEU A 69 -5.38 10.91 0.17
C LEU A 69 -4.09 10.53 0.88
N ALA A 70 -3.06 10.20 0.10
CA ALA A 70 -1.71 9.96 0.58
C ALA A 70 -0.74 10.95 -0.10
N PHE A 71 0.10 11.59 0.68
CA PHE A 71 1.04 12.62 0.27
C PHE A 71 2.45 12.07 0.35
N TYR A 72 3.14 12.02 -0.80
CA TYR A 72 4.48 11.47 -0.87
C TYR A 72 5.45 12.27 0.01
N SER A 73 6.20 11.56 0.85
CA SER A 73 7.10 12.15 1.85
C SER A 73 8.50 12.44 1.33
N GLY A 74 8.83 12.01 0.10
CA GLY A 74 10.12 12.28 -0.54
C GLY A 74 10.18 13.66 -1.22
N SER A 75 11.13 13.85 -2.13
CA SER A 75 11.41 15.17 -2.75
C SER A 75 10.30 15.63 -3.71
N ALA A 76 9.66 14.73 -4.45
CA ALA A 76 8.55 15.06 -5.35
C ALA A 76 7.29 15.47 -4.57
N PHE A 77 6.42 16.27 -5.19
CA PHE A 77 5.16 16.70 -4.60
C PHE A 77 4.00 15.97 -5.26
N LYS A 78 3.85 14.70 -4.95
CA LYS A 78 2.84 13.78 -5.49
C LYS A 78 1.75 13.50 -4.47
N VAL A 79 0.52 13.36 -4.96
CA VAL A 79 -0.65 13.00 -4.16
C VAL A 79 -1.30 11.78 -4.77
N VAL A 80 -1.59 10.79 -3.94
CA VAL A 80 -2.09 9.48 -4.33
C VAL A 80 -3.50 9.28 -3.75
N LEU A 81 -4.38 8.75 -4.56
CA LEU A 81 -5.75 8.42 -4.21
C LEU A 81 -5.82 7.07 -3.48
N ASN A 82 -6.81 6.90 -2.63
CA ASN A 82 -7.10 5.61 -2.04
C ASN A 82 -7.73 4.65 -3.08
N SER A 83 -6.89 3.89 -3.76
CA SER A 83 -7.30 2.90 -4.75
C SER A 83 -8.16 1.77 -4.16
N SER A 84 -8.05 1.53 -2.84
CA SER A 84 -8.76 0.43 -2.17
C SER A 84 -10.26 0.67 -2.00
N ILE A 85 -10.71 1.93 -2.10
CA ILE A 85 -12.11 2.33 -2.03
C ILE A 85 -12.64 2.91 -3.34
N GLN A 86 -11.93 2.69 -4.46
CA GLN A 86 -12.37 3.10 -5.80
C GLN A 86 -12.43 4.62 -5.99
N MET A 87 -11.47 5.35 -5.45
CA MET A 87 -11.39 6.79 -5.68
C MET A 87 -10.89 7.11 -7.09
N ALA A 88 -11.39 8.24 -7.60
CA ALA A 88 -10.92 8.83 -8.86
C ALA A 88 -10.86 10.35 -8.73
N ALA A 89 -10.01 11.01 -9.52
CA ALA A 89 -9.88 12.46 -9.55
C ALA A 89 -9.79 12.96 -10.99
N GLY A 90 -10.53 14.03 -11.30
CA GLY A 90 -10.50 14.67 -12.61
C GLY A 90 -10.21 16.16 -12.49
N LYS A 91 -9.25 16.63 -13.29
CA LYS A 91 -8.94 18.08 -13.37
C LYS A 91 -10.14 18.84 -13.89
N ILE A 92 -10.57 19.89 -13.18
CA ILE A 92 -11.66 20.76 -13.62
C ILE A 92 -11.04 21.78 -14.60
N PRO A 93 -11.50 21.85 -15.86
CA PRO A 93 -10.95 22.76 -16.85
C PRO A 93 -10.98 24.23 -16.38
N ASN A 94 -9.84 24.92 -16.50
CA ASN A 94 -9.67 26.35 -16.19
C ASN A 94 -10.03 26.76 -14.75
N ALA A 95 -10.22 25.82 -13.83
CA ALA A 95 -10.53 26.14 -12.42
C ALA A 95 -9.24 26.30 -11.62
N THR A 96 -9.00 27.47 -11.10
CA THR A 96 -7.89 27.84 -10.20
C THR A 96 -8.38 28.39 -8.86
N ASN A 97 -9.70 28.62 -8.72
CA ASN A 97 -10.34 29.02 -7.48
C ASN A 97 -11.39 27.99 -7.09
N ILE A 98 -11.14 27.26 -6.00
CA ILE A 98 -12.00 26.19 -5.53
C ILE A 98 -13.40 26.68 -5.15
N ASP A 99 -13.53 27.89 -4.59
CA ASP A 99 -14.80 28.45 -4.14
C ASP A 99 -15.73 28.85 -5.29
N ALA A 100 -15.15 29.13 -6.47
CA ALA A 100 -15.91 29.45 -7.67
C ALA A 100 -16.48 28.21 -8.39
N VAL A 101 -16.06 27.01 -8.03
CA VAL A 101 -16.53 25.76 -8.64
C VAL A 101 -17.90 25.39 -8.08
N THR A 102 -18.86 25.17 -8.97
CA THR A 102 -20.24 24.74 -8.63
C THR A 102 -20.55 23.36 -9.20
N GLU A 103 -21.45 22.64 -8.58
CA GLU A 103 -21.84 21.30 -9.01
C GLU A 103 -22.45 21.27 -10.42
N ALA A 104 -23.22 22.31 -10.79
CA ALA A 104 -23.90 22.37 -12.07
C ALA A 104 -22.91 22.34 -13.27
N SER A 105 -21.70 22.87 -13.09
CA SER A 105 -20.66 22.88 -14.14
C SER A 105 -19.93 21.54 -14.31
N LEU A 106 -20.20 20.55 -13.46
CA LEU A 106 -19.43 19.30 -13.35
C LEU A 106 -20.17 18.05 -13.82
N ALA A 107 -21.42 18.17 -14.28
CA ALA A 107 -22.26 17.03 -14.64
C ALA A 107 -21.58 16.08 -15.65
N SER A 108 -20.97 16.61 -16.70
CA SER A 108 -20.25 15.81 -17.70
C SER A 108 -18.96 15.18 -17.14
N LEU A 109 -18.20 15.92 -16.30
CA LEU A 109 -16.96 15.37 -15.71
C LEU A 109 -17.27 14.26 -14.70
N LYS A 110 -18.37 14.36 -13.95
CA LYS A 110 -18.81 13.31 -13.00
C LYS A 110 -19.05 11.97 -13.68
N THR A 111 -19.52 11.93 -14.93
CA THR A 111 -19.74 10.66 -15.66
C THR A 111 -18.43 10.00 -16.12
N GLN A 112 -17.33 10.74 -16.12
CA GLN A 112 -16.02 10.26 -16.56
C GLN A 112 -15.13 9.85 -15.38
N VAL A 113 -15.21 10.59 -14.26
CA VAL A 113 -14.38 10.39 -13.07
C VAL A 113 -14.93 9.23 -12.24
N GLU A 114 -14.93 8.04 -12.83
CA GLU A 114 -15.47 6.83 -12.22
C GLU A 114 -14.50 5.64 -12.38
N VAL A 115 -14.60 4.69 -11.46
CA VAL A 115 -13.83 3.43 -11.45
C VAL A 115 -14.76 2.27 -11.82
N ALA A 116 -14.22 1.29 -12.55
CA ALA A 116 -14.90 0.05 -12.96
C ALA A 116 -16.11 0.27 -13.86
N ASN A 117 -16.08 1.28 -14.69
CA ASN A 117 -17.10 1.52 -15.73
C ASN A 117 -16.71 0.95 -17.11
N PHE A 118 -15.58 0.23 -17.19
CA PHE A 118 -15.08 -0.43 -18.40
C PHE A 118 -14.88 0.52 -19.60
N ASP A 119 -14.40 1.72 -19.33
CA ASP A 119 -13.99 2.72 -20.32
C ASP A 119 -12.49 3.02 -20.18
N VAL A 120 -11.71 2.69 -21.21
CA VAL A 120 -10.25 2.95 -21.25
C VAL A 120 -9.91 4.43 -21.14
N ASN A 121 -10.80 5.33 -21.57
CA ASN A 121 -10.56 6.77 -21.48
C ASN A 121 -10.58 7.27 -20.02
N ASN A 122 -11.13 6.49 -19.09
CA ASN A 122 -11.22 6.87 -17.68
C ASN A 122 -10.01 6.42 -16.86
N GLU A 123 -9.03 5.74 -17.47
CA GLU A 123 -7.77 5.37 -16.81
C GLU A 123 -6.97 6.60 -16.35
N ILE A 124 -7.13 7.75 -17.00
CA ILE A 124 -6.50 9.01 -16.63
C ILE A 124 -7.00 9.61 -15.31
N TYR A 125 -8.12 9.11 -14.77
CA TYR A 125 -8.72 9.59 -13.52
C TYR A 125 -8.32 8.75 -12.30
N ILE A 126 -7.52 7.69 -12.48
CA ILE A 126 -6.90 6.92 -11.41
C ILE A 126 -5.38 7.08 -11.45
N ASP A 127 -4.71 6.74 -10.35
CA ASP A 127 -3.25 6.77 -10.29
C ASP A 127 -2.61 5.63 -11.09
N ASP A 128 -1.31 5.76 -11.40
CA ASP A 128 -0.52 4.67 -11.98
C ASP A 128 -0.66 3.40 -11.14
N VAL A 129 -1.30 2.39 -11.73
CA VAL A 129 -1.59 1.13 -11.06
C VAL A 129 -0.35 0.32 -10.69
N LYS A 130 0.81 0.66 -11.24
CA LYS A 130 2.10 0.05 -10.86
C LYS A 130 2.69 0.66 -9.58
N GLY A 131 2.12 1.75 -9.08
CA GLY A 131 2.58 2.40 -7.86
C GLY A 131 3.94 3.09 -7.96
N ASN A 132 4.41 3.39 -9.17
CA ASN A 132 5.64 4.14 -9.37
C ASN A 132 5.40 5.66 -9.22
N PHE A 133 4.79 6.07 -8.12
CA PHE A 133 4.31 7.44 -7.93
C PHE A 133 5.41 8.51 -7.90
N PRO A 134 6.60 8.28 -7.35
CA PRO A 134 7.66 9.29 -7.38
C PRO A 134 8.06 9.72 -8.79
N GLY A 135 8.09 8.78 -9.75
CA GLY A 135 8.48 9.01 -11.14
C GLY A 135 7.33 8.90 -12.14
N GLY A 136 6.18 8.41 -11.72
CA GLY A 136 5.04 8.08 -12.57
C GLY A 136 3.89 9.06 -12.50
N TYR A 137 2.76 8.61 -13.01
CA TYR A 137 1.52 9.37 -13.12
C TYR A 137 0.70 9.29 -11.82
N THR A 138 0.10 10.42 -11.44
CA THR A 138 -0.98 10.50 -10.45
C THR A 138 -2.14 11.28 -11.03
N ALA A 139 -3.39 10.85 -10.75
CA ALA A 139 -4.61 11.50 -11.28
C ALA A 139 -4.69 12.98 -10.84
N ILE A 140 -4.25 13.28 -9.62
CA ILE A 140 -3.91 14.63 -9.21
C ILE A 140 -2.49 14.90 -9.67
N GLY A 141 -2.31 15.83 -10.61
CA GLY A 141 -0.99 16.17 -11.14
C GLY A 141 -0.02 16.62 -10.06
N GLU A 142 1.27 16.56 -10.37
CA GLU A 142 2.30 17.03 -9.42
C GLU A 142 2.06 18.48 -8.99
N VAL A 143 2.08 18.72 -7.68
CA VAL A 143 1.82 20.04 -7.09
C VAL A 143 2.94 21.01 -7.46
N LYS A 144 2.58 22.08 -8.18
CA LYS A 144 3.49 23.09 -8.69
C LYS A 144 3.96 24.02 -7.58
N ALA A 145 5.14 24.64 -7.79
CA ALA A 145 5.70 25.60 -6.83
C ALA A 145 4.89 26.91 -6.78
N THR A 146 4.31 27.31 -7.89
CA THR A 146 3.47 28.51 -7.99
C THR A 146 2.02 28.13 -7.71
N ASP A 147 1.40 28.73 -6.70
CA ASP A 147 0.04 28.39 -6.27
C ASP A 147 -1.00 28.48 -7.38
N SER A 148 -0.92 29.52 -8.25
CA SER A 148 -1.86 29.74 -9.35
C SER A 148 -1.77 28.69 -10.48
N GLU A 149 -0.72 27.90 -10.53
CA GLU A 149 -0.57 26.80 -11.50
C GLU A 149 -1.24 25.50 -11.03
N ASN A 150 -1.69 25.44 -9.77
CA ASN A 150 -2.35 24.29 -9.22
C ASN A 150 -3.86 24.34 -9.48
N SER A 151 -4.32 23.39 -10.27
CA SER A 151 -5.74 23.31 -10.65
C SER A 151 -6.62 22.79 -9.53
N VAL A 152 -7.91 23.05 -9.65
CA VAL A 152 -8.95 22.40 -8.85
C VAL A 152 -9.31 21.06 -9.50
N TYR A 153 -9.50 20.04 -8.69
CA TYR A 153 -9.92 18.71 -9.11
C TYR A 153 -11.29 18.35 -8.56
N LEU A 154 -12.08 17.67 -9.37
CA LEU A 154 -13.25 16.91 -8.94
C LEU A 154 -12.77 15.58 -8.36
N LEU A 155 -13.20 15.26 -7.15
CA LEU A 155 -12.82 14.05 -6.44
C LEU A 155 -14.04 13.15 -6.24
N ASN A 156 -14.02 11.98 -6.83
CA ASN A 156 -14.92 10.88 -6.51
C ASN A 156 -14.39 10.22 -5.23
N MET A 157 -15.16 10.28 -4.14
CA MET A 157 -14.76 9.76 -2.83
C MET A 157 -14.82 8.23 -2.74
N GLY A 158 -15.16 7.57 -3.85
CA GLY A 158 -15.24 6.12 -3.95
C GLY A 158 -16.45 5.51 -3.25
N LYS A 159 -16.27 4.34 -2.67
CA LYS A 159 -17.32 3.52 -2.06
C LYS A 159 -17.02 3.19 -0.61
N ASP A 160 -18.06 3.10 0.21
CA ASP A 160 -17.95 2.53 1.55
C ASP A 160 -17.74 1.01 1.50
N ILE A 161 -17.50 0.42 2.67
CA ILE A 161 -17.47 -1.02 2.82
C ILE A 161 -18.89 -1.57 2.78
N TYR A 162 -19.11 -2.65 2.01
CA TYR A 162 -20.38 -3.36 2.04
C TYR A 162 -20.67 -3.92 3.44
N ASN A 163 -21.88 -3.72 3.93
CA ASN A 163 -22.29 -4.08 5.30
C ASN A 163 -23.33 -5.21 5.36
N GLY A 164 -23.70 -5.79 4.21
CA GLY A 164 -24.64 -6.92 4.14
C GLY A 164 -23.97 -8.28 4.27
N SER A 165 -24.76 -9.33 4.18
CA SER A 165 -24.29 -10.72 4.16
C SER A 165 -23.71 -11.08 2.79
N VAL A 166 -22.64 -11.88 2.80
CA VAL A 166 -21.97 -12.35 1.58
C VAL A 166 -21.96 -13.87 1.58
N PRO A 167 -22.40 -14.52 0.49
CA PRO A 167 -22.37 -15.98 0.38
C PRO A 167 -20.96 -16.56 0.50
N LEU A 168 -20.83 -17.80 0.94
CA LEU A 168 -19.56 -18.53 0.98
C LEU A 168 -18.89 -18.53 -0.39
N GLY A 169 -17.58 -18.42 -0.42
CA GLY A 169 -16.78 -18.35 -1.63
C GLY A 169 -16.83 -17.00 -2.38
N SER A 170 -17.80 -16.15 -2.08
CA SER A 170 -17.98 -14.84 -2.72
C SER A 170 -17.26 -13.71 -1.96
N VAL A 171 -17.13 -12.57 -2.64
CA VAL A 171 -16.71 -11.30 -2.04
C VAL A 171 -17.67 -10.20 -2.47
N THR A 172 -17.92 -9.25 -1.56
CA THR A 172 -18.63 -8.00 -1.85
C THR A 172 -17.98 -6.90 -1.04
N TYR A 173 -17.03 -6.19 -1.65
CA TYR A 173 -16.16 -5.24 -0.97
C TYR A 173 -16.62 -3.78 -1.07
N SER A 174 -17.61 -3.48 -1.95
CA SER A 174 -18.08 -2.12 -2.21
C SER A 174 -19.52 -1.96 -1.72
N GLY A 175 -19.72 -0.99 -0.85
CA GLY A 175 -21.01 -0.52 -0.38
C GLY A 175 -21.50 0.73 -1.15
N ASP A 176 -22.14 1.66 -0.45
CA ASP A 176 -22.73 2.86 -1.02
C ASP A 176 -21.66 3.87 -1.50
N PRO A 177 -21.99 4.74 -2.48
CA PRO A 177 -21.12 5.85 -2.88
C PRO A 177 -20.89 6.82 -1.71
N ARG A 178 -19.63 7.25 -1.54
CA ARG A 178 -19.24 8.23 -0.51
C ARG A 178 -19.40 9.68 -0.97
N GLY A 179 -19.85 9.88 -2.22
CA GLY A 179 -20.14 11.19 -2.79
C GLY A 179 -18.95 11.85 -3.47
N TRP A 180 -19.04 13.18 -3.56
CA TRP A 180 -18.12 13.99 -4.36
C TRP A 180 -17.60 15.18 -3.57
N MET A 181 -16.32 15.52 -3.80
CA MET A 181 -15.69 16.72 -3.28
C MET A 181 -14.97 17.49 -4.39
N LYS A 182 -14.64 18.73 -4.14
CA LYS A 182 -13.67 19.53 -4.89
C LYS A 182 -12.43 19.73 -4.04
N ILE A 183 -11.27 19.69 -4.66
CA ILE A 183 -9.98 19.79 -3.98
C ILE A 183 -8.99 20.63 -4.78
N GLN A 184 -8.18 21.42 -4.09
CA GLN A 184 -7.01 22.10 -4.64
C GLN A 184 -5.84 21.92 -3.67
N ILE A 185 -4.68 21.55 -4.19
CA ILE A 185 -3.51 21.32 -3.37
C ILE A 185 -2.40 22.25 -3.82
N VAL A 186 -1.79 22.95 -2.88
CA VAL A 186 -0.64 23.83 -3.10
C VAL A 186 0.49 23.44 -2.16
N ARG A 187 1.71 23.92 -2.43
CA ARG A 187 2.83 23.68 -1.51
C ARG A 187 2.73 24.59 -0.28
N SER A 188 3.18 24.07 0.86
CA SER A 188 3.29 24.82 2.12
C SER A 188 4.63 24.46 2.77
N GLY A 189 5.65 25.28 2.53
CA GLY A 189 7.04 24.92 2.86
C GLY A 189 7.44 23.62 2.16
N ASP A 190 7.95 22.66 2.91
CA ASP A 190 8.31 21.33 2.41
C ASP A 190 7.10 20.37 2.35
N GLY A 191 5.93 20.79 2.80
CA GLY A 191 4.71 20.00 2.83
C GLY A 191 3.64 20.50 1.87
N TYR A 192 2.40 20.17 2.18
CA TYR A 192 1.23 20.45 1.35
C TYR A 192 0.18 21.23 2.15
N LYS A 193 -0.51 22.15 1.48
CA LYS A 193 -1.78 22.72 1.95
C LYS A 193 -2.90 22.18 1.07
N VAL A 194 -3.84 21.52 1.69
CA VAL A 194 -5.00 20.89 1.05
C VAL A 194 -6.21 21.75 1.29
N LYS A 195 -6.78 22.28 0.22
CA LYS A 195 -8.06 23.00 0.21
C LYS A 195 -9.13 22.05 -0.30
N TYR A 196 -10.24 21.87 0.41
CA TYR A 196 -11.29 20.94 0.03
C TYR A 196 -12.67 21.37 0.53
N ALA A 197 -13.69 20.98 -0.23
CA ALA A 197 -15.08 21.25 0.10
C ALA A 197 -16.01 20.25 -0.59
N LYS A 198 -17.23 20.08 -0.09
CA LYS A 198 -18.30 19.43 -0.83
C LYS A 198 -18.67 20.29 -2.04
N LEU A 199 -19.25 19.69 -3.09
CA LEU A 199 -19.60 20.43 -4.30
C LEU A 199 -20.67 21.52 -4.04
N SER A 200 -21.51 21.33 -3.05
CA SER A 200 -22.56 22.29 -2.65
C SER A 200 -22.04 23.48 -1.82
N GLU A 201 -20.80 23.41 -1.32
CA GLU A 201 -20.22 24.45 -0.46
C GLU A 201 -19.54 25.54 -1.29
N SER A 202 -19.73 26.81 -0.89
CA SER A 202 -19.12 27.99 -1.53
C SER A 202 -17.81 28.43 -0.86
N THR A 203 -17.43 27.79 0.23
CA THR A 203 -16.19 28.01 0.97
C THR A 203 -15.50 26.68 1.21
N HIS A 204 -14.17 26.70 1.30
CA HIS A 204 -13.36 25.49 1.53
C HIS A 204 -12.80 25.45 2.96
N LYS A 205 -12.43 24.25 3.38
CA LYS A 205 -11.56 23.99 4.54
C LYS A 205 -10.11 23.88 4.08
N GLU A 206 -9.17 24.12 4.99
CA GLU A 206 -7.74 23.94 4.74
C GLU A 206 -7.12 23.01 5.80
N ILE A 207 -6.24 22.12 5.36
CA ILE A 207 -5.37 21.30 6.23
C ILE A 207 -3.93 21.37 5.70
N ILE A 208 -2.97 21.50 6.61
CA ILE A 208 -1.55 21.38 6.31
C ILE A 208 -1.13 19.93 6.54
N VAL A 209 -0.46 19.32 5.56
CA VAL A 209 0.16 18.00 5.68
C VAL A 209 1.67 18.19 5.62
N THR A 210 2.35 17.82 6.69
CA THR A 210 3.83 17.93 6.79
C THR A 210 4.46 16.62 6.36
N LYS A 211 5.49 16.68 5.52
CA LYS A 211 6.23 15.48 5.12
C LYS A 211 7.01 14.90 6.29
N ASN A 212 6.79 13.61 6.57
CA ASN A 212 7.60 12.84 7.51
C ASN A 212 8.35 11.75 6.72
N THR A 213 9.66 11.92 6.57
CA THR A 213 10.51 11.05 5.74
C THR A 213 10.74 9.65 6.32
N ALA A 214 10.31 9.37 7.54
CA ALA A 214 10.28 8.03 8.09
C ALA A 214 9.25 7.14 7.39
N TYR A 215 8.24 7.74 6.74
CA TYR A 215 7.17 7.06 6.01
C TYR A 215 7.29 7.29 4.50
N ASN A 216 6.69 6.41 3.70
CA ASN A 216 6.55 6.66 2.26
C ASN A 216 5.56 7.80 1.98
N TYR A 217 4.50 7.85 2.77
CA TYR A 217 3.40 8.81 2.63
C TYR A 217 2.91 9.29 4.00
N ASN A 218 2.41 10.53 4.01
CA ASN A 218 1.54 11.04 5.07
C ASN A 218 0.09 10.93 4.57
N PHE A 219 -0.82 10.48 5.42
CA PHE A 219 -2.20 10.18 5.03
C PHE A 219 -3.18 11.20 5.61
N LEU A 220 -4.19 11.53 4.82
CA LEU A 220 -5.24 12.47 5.19
C LEU A 220 -6.62 11.81 5.07
N SER A 221 -7.41 11.94 6.13
CA SER A 221 -8.84 11.69 6.08
C SER A 221 -9.59 12.99 5.83
N LEU A 222 -10.13 13.14 4.62
CA LEU A 222 -11.02 14.27 4.28
C LEU A 222 -12.37 14.15 4.99
N THR A 223 -12.80 12.92 5.29
CA THR A 223 -14.05 12.66 6.00
C THR A 223 -13.97 13.08 7.47
N ASN A 224 -12.79 12.92 8.10
CA ASN A 224 -12.57 13.22 9.51
C ASN A 224 -11.77 14.52 9.74
N ASP A 225 -11.44 15.25 8.68
CA ASP A 225 -10.70 16.52 8.71
C ASP A 225 -9.36 16.44 9.47
N LYS A 226 -8.57 15.35 9.27
CA LYS A 226 -7.30 15.16 10.01
C LYS A 226 -6.32 14.25 9.30
N GLU A 227 -5.03 14.43 9.61
CA GLU A 227 -4.01 13.41 9.31
C GLU A 227 -4.27 12.13 10.10
N VAL A 228 -3.97 10.96 9.47
CA VAL A 228 -4.20 9.63 10.04
C VAL A 228 -2.99 8.75 9.84
N PHE A 229 -2.78 7.81 10.77
CA PHE A 229 -1.76 6.80 10.64
C PHE A 229 -2.33 5.58 9.90
N ILE A 230 -1.75 5.23 8.75
CA ILE A 230 -2.21 4.12 7.90
C ILE A 230 -1.10 3.09 7.66
N GLN A 231 0.03 3.51 7.11
CA GLN A 231 1.17 2.63 6.88
C GLN A 231 2.13 2.64 8.06
N PRO A 232 2.83 1.54 8.34
CA PRO A 232 4.05 1.57 9.15
C PRO A 232 5.15 2.42 8.49
N GLU A 233 6.23 2.66 9.21
CA GLU A 233 7.42 3.30 8.65
C GLU A 233 7.91 2.56 7.40
N LYS A 234 8.55 3.29 6.47
CA LYS A 234 8.85 2.81 5.11
C LYS A 234 9.64 1.49 5.04
N LYS A 235 10.40 1.13 6.10
CA LYS A 235 11.16 -0.12 6.18
C LYS A 235 10.51 -1.18 7.08
N LYS A 236 9.30 -0.92 7.59
CA LYS A 236 8.59 -1.77 8.55
C LYS A 236 7.36 -2.45 7.95
N TRP A 237 7.36 -2.63 6.65
CA TRP A 237 6.41 -3.44 5.92
C TRP A 237 6.93 -3.77 4.51
N ASP A 238 6.58 -4.95 4.02
CA ASP A 238 6.95 -5.45 2.69
C ASP A 238 5.75 -5.66 1.80
N LEU A 239 4.66 -6.16 2.37
CA LEU A 239 3.45 -6.54 1.65
C LEU A 239 2.22 -5.86 2.25
N CYS A 240 1.27 -5.46 1.38
CA CYS A 240 -0.04 -4.97 1.77
C CYS A 240 -1.14 -5.83 1.14
N PHE A 241 -1.95 -6.48 1.97
CA PHE A 241 -3.14 -7.23 1.55
C PHE A 241 -4.34 -6.31 1.59
N THR A 242 -5.03 -6.16 0.45
CA THR A 242 -6.08 -5.14 0.30
C THR A 242 -7.06 -5.45 -0.84
N VAL A 243 -8.06 -4.61 -1.01
CA VAL A 243 -8.77 -4.40 -2.27
C VAL A 243 -7.98 -3.37 -3.08
N PHE A 244 -7.93 -3.50 -4.39
CA PHE A 244 -7.11 -2.62 -5.22
C PHE A 244 -7.79 -2.32 -6.57
N THR A 245 -7.78 -1.04 -6.95
CA THR A 245 -8.16 -0.59 -8.29
C THR A 245 -6.98 -0.78 -9.24
N ASN A 246 -7.16 -1.63 -10.25
CA ASN A 246 -6.18 -1.92 -11.29
C ASN A 246 -6.79 -1.69 -12.67
N ILE A 247 -6.06 -1.96 -13.73
CA ILE A 247 -6.47 -1.86 -15.12
C ILE A 247 -6.56 -3.25 -15.74
N ILE A 248 -7.63 -3.50 -16.49
CA ILE A 248 -7.69 -4.59 -17.45
C ILE A 248 -7.34 -4.01 -18.82
N THR A 249 -6.24 -4.44 -19.40
CA THR A 249 -5.75 -3.95 -20.69
C THR A 249 -6.85 -3.97 -21.75
N GLY A 250 -7.17 -2.80 -22.31
CA GLY A 250 -8.20 -2.63 -23.32
C GLY A 250 -9.62 -2.58 -22.80
N ALA A 251 -9.84 -2.64 -21.48
CA ALA A 251 -11.18 -2.59 -20.87
C ALA A 251 -11.30 -1.51 -19.77
N GLY A 252 -10.19 -0.85 -19.38
CA GLY A 252 -10.19 0.21 -18.38
C GLY A 252 -10.04 -0.28 -16.94
N SER A 253 -10.41 0.55 -15.98
CA SER A 253 -10.22 0.26 -14.56
C SER A 253 -11.15 -0.86 -14.07
N TYR A 254 -10.60 -1.68 -13.16
CA TYR A 254 -11.30 -2.78 -12.50
C TYR A 254 -10.82 -2.93 -11.05
N VAL A 255 -11.68 -3.46 -10.18
CA VAL A 255 -11.38 -3.59 -8.75
C VAL A 255 -11.19 -5.05 -8.37
N TYR A 256 -10.06 -5.35 -7.79
CA TYR A 256 -9.67 -6.70 -7.37
C TYR A 256 -9.77 -6.83 -5.85
N ALA A 257 -10.46 -7.85 -5.39
CA ALA A 257 -10.36 -8.34 -4.02
C ALA A 257 -9.14 -9.27 -3.87
N ASP A 258 -8.73 -9.54 -2.63
CA ASP A 258 -7.59 -10.42 -2.32
C ASP A 258 -6.34 -10.03 -3.12
N PHE A 259 -6.05 -8.76 -3.16
CA PHE A 259 -4.91 -8.20 -3.87
C PHE A 259 -3.71 -8.01 -2.92
N VAL A 260 -2.51 -8.17 -3.45
CA VAL A 260 -1.28 -8.00 -2.67
C VAL A 260 -0.34 -7.04 -3.39
N ASN A 261 -0.09 -5.89 -2.76
CA ASN A 261 0.91 -4.93 -3.20
C ASN A 261 2.22 -5.14 -2.42
N ASN A 262 3.36 -4.97 -3.08
CA ASN A 262 4.65 -4.86 -2.39
C ASN A 262 5.05 -3.40 -2.18
N ASN A 263 5.90 -3.16 -1.20
CA ASN A 263 6.39 -1.83 -0.82
C ASN A 263 7.49 -1.32 -1.77
N ASN A 264 7.17 -1.15 -3.04
CA ASN A 264 8.13 -0.71 -4.06
C ASN A 264 8.75 0.67 -3.74
N VAL A 265 7.97 1.61 -3.21
CA VAL A 265 8.42 2.95 -2.82
C VAL A 265 9.37 2.91 -1.61
N GLY A 266 9.18 1.96 -0.71
CA GLY A 266 10.08 1.68 0.41
C GLY A 266 11.35 0.92 0.02
N GLY A 267 11.45 0.44 -1.24
CA GLY A 267 12.62 -0.27 -1.75
C GLY A 267 12.49 -1.79 -1.79
N VAL A 268 11.28 -2.34 -1.62
CA VAL A 268 11.04 -3.78 -1.73
C VAL A 268 10.96 -4.19 -3.19
N GLY A 269 11.85 -5.10 -3.60
CA GLY A 269 11.87 -5.71 -4.93
C GLY A 269 11.21 -7.10 -4.92
N VAL A 270 10.48 -7.43 -5.99
CA VAL A 270 9.80 -8.73 -6.14
C VAL A 270 9.99 -9.27 -7.54
N TYR A 271 10.12 -10.60 -7.67
CA TYR A 271 9.87 -11.28 -8.94
C TYR A 271 9.14 -12.62 -8.75
N GLU A 272 8.35 -12.99 -9.74
CA GLU A 272 7.63 -14.27 -9.79
C GLU A 272 8.51 -15.38 -10.37
N MET A 273 8.46 -16.55 -9.74
CA MET A 273 8.96 -17.81 -10.26
C MET A 273 7.76 -18.67 -10.69
N LYS A 274 7.53 -18.77 -12.00
CA LYS A 274 6.49 -19.62 -12.56
C LYS A 274 7.09 -20.90 -13.12
N ILE A 275 6.58 -22.04 -12.70
CA ILE A 275 7.10 -23.37 -12.98
C ILE A 275 6.20 -24.06 -14.00
N ALA A 276 6.76 -24.43 -15.13
CA ALA A 276 6.02 -25.12 -16.18
C ALA A 276 5.80 -26.60 -15.81
N ALA A 277 4.60 -27.12 -16.12
CA ALA A 277 4.33 -28.54 -16.03
C ALA A 277 5.30 -29.34 -16.94
N PRO A 278 5.70 -30.59 -16.56
CA PRO A 278 5.19 -31.37 -15.43
C PRO A 278 5.87 -31.10 -14.08
N ALA A 279 6.79 -30.13 -13.98
CA ALA A 279 7.49 -29.83 -12.73
C ALA A 279 6.52 -29.25 -11.68
N SER A 280 6.78 -29.57 -10.41
CA SER A 280 5.99 -29.08 -9.28
C SER A 280 6.49 -27.73 -8.78
N GLY A 281 5.64 -26.70 -8.78
CA GLY A 281 6.01 -25.40 -8.20
C GLY A 281 6.25 -25.47 -6.69
N VAL A 282 5.56 -26.35 -5.98
CA VAL A 282 5.78 -26.59 -4.53
C VAL A 282 7.17 -27.20 -4.29
N GLU A 283 7.56 -28.17 -5.10
CA GLU A 283 8.89 -28.79 -5.01
C GLU A 283 9.99 -27.79 -5.38
N ALA A 284 9.78 -27.00 -6.45
CA ALA A 284 10.71 -25.94 -6.84
C ALA A 284 10.86 -24.90 -5.73
N TYR A 285 9.76 -24.48 -5.07
CA TYR A 285 9.81 -23.61 -3.89
C TYR A 285 10.64 -24.22 -2.76
N ASN A 286 10.41 -25.49 -2.43
CA ASN A 286 11.14 -26.15 -1.34
C ASN A 286 12.65 -26.20 -1.61
N ASN A 287 13.04 -26.48 -2.84
CA ASN A 287 14.44 -26.66 -3.26
C ASN A 287 15.18 -25.34 -3.56
N PHE A 288 14.47 -24.23 -3.76
CA PHE A 288 15.07 -22.92 -4.07
C PHE A 288 15.94 -22.42 -2.91
N LYS A 289 17.17 -22.01 -3.22
CA LYS A 289 18.19 -21.56 -2.25
C LYS A 289 18.67 -20.15 -2.59
N ALA A 290 19.40 -19.52 -1.68
CA ALA A 290 20.03 -18.22 -1.88
C ALA A 290 20.91 -18.16 -3.14
N SER A 291 21.61 -19.27 -3.49
CA SER A 291 22.41 -19.37 -4.71
C SER A 291 21.61 -19.26 -6.02
N ASP A 292 20.31 -19.47 -5.97
CA ASP A 292 19.43 -19.47 -7.14
C ASP A 292 18.81 -18.09 -7.40
N ILE A 293 19.08 -17.12 -6.51
CA ILE A 293 18.59 -15.74 -6.63
C ILE A 293 19.20 -15.09 -7.88
N GLN A 294 18.34 -14.41 -8.64
CA GLN A 294 18.74 -13.65 -9.82
C GLN A 294 18.46 -12.17 -9.61
N GLU A 295 19.46 -11.41 -9.18
CA GLU A 295 19.35 -9.97 -8.84
C GLU A 295 18.73 -9.15 -9.98
N SER A 296 19.04 -9.46 -11.23
CA SER A 296 18.53 -8.75 -12.41
C SER A 296 17.02 -8.93 -12.65
N LYS A 297 16.37 -9.86 -11.94
CA LYS A 297 14.93 -10.10 -12.06
C LYS A 297 14.09 -9.27 -11.10
N PHE A 298 14.68 -8.68 -10.05
CA PHE A 298 13.91 -7.87 -9.12
C PHE A 298 13.31 -6.64 -9.80
N ILE A 299 12.02 -6.44 -9.58
CA ILE A 299 11.23 -5.32 -10.09
C ILE A 299 10.91 -4.42 -8.90
N TYR A 300 11.35 -3.16 -8.96
CA TYR A 300 11.21 -2.15 -7.90
C TYR A 300 10.22 -1.04 -8.25
N ASN A 301 9.78 -0.95 -9.50
CA ASN A 301 8.89 0.09 -9.99
C ASN A 301 7.47 -0.42 -10.31
N ASP A 302 7.11 -1.57 -9.77
CA ASP A 302 5.79 -2.18 -9.92
C ASP A 302 5.41 -2.89 -8.62
N HIS A 303 4.39 -2.41 -7.93
CA HIS A 303 3.91 -2.99 -6.68
C HIS A 303 2.87 -4.10 -6.90
N THR A 304 2.57 -4.44 -8.15
CA THR A 304 1.52 -5.42 -8.49
C THR A 304 2.06 -6.78 -8.92
N ILE A 305 3.35 -7.05 -8.73
CA ILE A 305 3.99 -8.29 -9.19
C ILE A 305 3.31 -9.52 -8.58
N ILE A 306 2.94 -9.49 -7.32
CA ILE A 306 2.10 -10.50 -6.68
C ILE A 306 0.65 -10.28 -7.11
N GLY A 307 0.11 -9.10 -6.82
CA GLY A 307 -1.20 -8.63 -7.26
C GLY A 307 -2.33 -9.62 -6.98
N ALA A 308 -3.06 -9.96 -8.02
CA ALA A 308 -4.08 -11.00 -8.05
C ALA A 308 -3.57 -12.32 -8.65
N ASN A 309 -2.30 -12.41 -9.05
CA ASN A 309 -1.76 -13.52 -9.86
C ASN A 309 -1.52 -14.81 -9.07
N TRP A 310 -1.66 -14.80 -7.76
CA TRP A 310 -1.46 -15.96 -6.92
C TRP A 310 -2.68 -16.89 -6.81
N ARG A 311 -3.84 -16.45 -7.33
CA ARG A 311 -5.13 -17.15 -7.16
C ARG A 311 -6.02 -17.10 -8.40
N ASN A 312 -6.95 -18.03 -8.49
CA ASN A 312 -8.06 -18.01 -9.44
C ASN A 312 -9.40 -18.08 -8.68
N PRO A 313 -10.18 -16.98 -8.64
CA PRO A 313 -11.45 -16.93 -7.91
C PRO A 313 -12.64 -17.52 -8.70
N VAL A 314 -12.42 -17.94 -9.95
CA VAL A 314 -13.45 -18.41 -10.88
C VAL A 314 -13.01 -19.69 -11.61
N GLY A 315 -12.08 -20.44 -11.04
CA GLY A 315 -11.57 -21.69 -11.64
C GLY A 315 -12.66 -22.74 -11.83
N THR A 316 -12.45 -23.66 -12.76
CA THR A 316 -13.37 -24.78 -13.07
C THR A 316 -13.65 -25.64 -11.84
N ASN A 317 -12.67 -25.73 -10.93
CA ASN A 317 -12.78 -26.45 -9.67
C ASN A 317 -13.13 -25.54 -8.48
N GLY A 318 -13.63 -24.33 -8.73
CA GLY A 318 -13.95 -23.33 -7.71
C GLY A 318 -12.78 -22.39 -7.39
N LEU A 319 -12.62 -22.07 -6.11
CA LEU A 319 -11.57 -21.16 -5.64
C LEU A 319 -10.21 -21.88 -5.58
N GLU A 320 -9.25 -21.39 -6.31
CA GLU A 320 -7.93 -22.01 -6.44
C GLU A 320 -6.82 -21.06 -6.01
N VAL A 321 -5.78 -21.62 -5.38
CA VAL A 321 -4.45 -21.01 -5.25
C VAL A 321 -3.53 -21.69 -6.24
N TYR A 322 -2.77 -20.91 -6.99
CA TYR A 322 -1.85 -21.49 -7.96
C TYR A 322 -0.65 -22.14 -7.28
N ASN A 323 -0.45 -23.44 -7.54
CA ASN A 323 0.68 -24.21 -7.04
C ASN A 323 1.88 -24.24 -8.00
N ASP A 324 1.75 -23.59 -9.16
CA ASP A 324 2.78 -23.50 -10.19
C ASP A 324 3.75 -22.33 -10.00
N ARG A 325 3.59 -21.55 -8.93
CA ARG A 325 4.38 -20.31 -8.74
C ARG A 325 4.68 -19.99 -7.28
N PHE A 326 5.74 -19.20 -7.13
CA PHE A 326 6.14 -18.57 -5.87
C PHE A 326 6.87 -17.25 -6.17
N TYR A 327 7.16 -16.48 -5.16
CA TYR A 327 7.73 -15.14 -5.28
C TYR A 327 9.04 -15.06 -4.53
N ILE A 328 10.02 -14.35 -5.10
CA ILE A 328 11.24 -13.98 -4.42
C ILE A 328 11.15 -12.50 -4.10
N ILE A 329 11.40 -12.16 -2.85
CA ILE A 329 11.25 -10.82 -2.29
C ILE A 329 12.59 -10.41 -1.71
N LYS A 330 13.05 -9.21 -2.06
CA LYS A 330 14.15 -8.52 -1.39
C LYS A 330 13.55 -7.36 -0.64
N ASP A 331 13.68 -7.37 0.69
CA ASP A 331 13.15 -6.29 1.53
C ASP A 331 13.99 -5.01 1.45
N ALA A 332 13.55 -3.96 2.14
CA ALA A 332 14.20 -2.65 2.16
C ALA A 332 15.55 -2.64 2.89
N ASP A 333 15.85 -3.65 3.70
CA ASP A 333 17.12 -3.84 4.42
C ASP A 333 18.06 -4.82 3.72
N GLY A 334 17.62 -5.41 2.58
CA GLY A 334 18.41 -6.26 1.72
C GLY A 334 18.30 -7.76 2.03
N PHE A 335 17.40 -8.19 2.90
CA PHE A 335 17.14 -9.60 3.16
C PHE A 335 16.29 -10.22 2.05
N TYR A 336 16.52 -11.48 1.80
CA TYR A 336 15.82 -12.23 0.76
C TYR A 336 14.87 -13.24 1.36
N PHE A 337 13.69 -13.32 0.76
CA PHE A 337 12.64 -14.27 1.16
C PHE A 337 12.11 -14.99 -0.09
N LYS A 338 11.73 -16.24 0.08
CA LYS A 338 10.82 -16.92 -0.84
C LYS A 338 9.45 -17.06 -0.19
N LEU A 339 8.39 -16.82 -0.97
CA LEU A 339 7.01 -16.81 -0.51
C LEU A 339 6.10 -17.54 -1.49
N ARG A 340 5.23 -18.43 -1.00
CA ARG A 340 4.13 -19.00 -1.79
C ARG A 340 2.82 -18.93 -1.02
N PHE A 341 1.73 -18.79 -1.75
CA PHE A 341 0.39 -18.88 -1.18
C PHE A 341 -0.05 -20.35 -1.10
N SER A 342 -0.77 -20.69 -0.04
CA SER A 342 -1.26 -22.05 0.19
C SER A 342 -2.78 -22.13 0.32
N ARG A 343 -3.44 -21.01 0.64
CA ARG A 343 -4.89 -20.97 0.83
C ARG A 343 -5.47 -19.59 0.51
N LEU A 344 -6.67 -19.56 -0.09
CA LEU A 344 -7.42 -18.34 -0.39
C LEU A 344 -8.50 -18.04 0.66
N THR A 345 -9.03 -19.07 1.32
CA THR A 345 -10.19 -18.96 2.21
C THR A 345 -9.90 -19.55 3.57
N LYS A 346 -10.58 -19.07 4.60
CA LYS A 346 -10.63 -19.77 5.89
C LYS A 346 -11.55 -20.98 5.74
N ALA A 347 -11.11 -22.14 6.25
CA ALA A 347 -11.84 -23.39 6.17
C ALA A 347 -13.18 -23.32 6.92
N THR A 348 -14.24 -22.94 6.23
CA THR A 348 -15.61 -23.26 6.54
C THR A 348 -16.14 -23.90 5.27
N THR A 349 -16.34 -25.19 5.28
CA THR A 349 -16.95 -25.90 4.15
C THR A 349 -18.45 -25.64 4.19
N ASP A 350 -19.03 -25.34 3.00
CA ASP A 350 -20.47 -25.51 2.84
C ASP A 350 -20.85 -26.99 2.96
N SER A 351 -22.13 -27.31 2.89
CA SER A 351 -22.64 -28.69 2.91
C SER A 351 -22.10 -29.58 1.78
N GLN A 352 -21.43 -28.99 0.78
CA GLN A 352 -20.80 -29.67 -0.36
C GLN A 352 -19.27 -29.71 -0.26
N GLY A 353 -18.67 -29.12 0.77
CA GLY A 353 -17.22 -29.13 0.99
C GLY A 353 -16.42 -28.20 0.08
N LEU A 354 -17.06 -27.32 -0.70
CA LEU A 354 -16.43 -26.62 -1.81
C LEU A 354 -16.12 -25.14 -1.57
N ALA A 355 -16.76 -24.50 -0.59
CA ALA A 355 -16.60 -23.06 -0.39
C ALA A 355 -16.11 -22.73 1.02
N GLY A 356 -15.14 -21.83 1.12
CA GLY A 356 -14.68 -21.23 2.38
C GLY A 356 -14.98 -19.75 2.42
N THR A 357 -14.82 -19.14 3.60
CA THR A 357 -14.95 -17.69 3.76
C THR A 357 -13.72 -16.99 3.19
N ARG A 358 -13.91 -16.08 2.23
CA ARG A 358 -12.86 -15.25 1.62
C ARG A 358 -12.38 -14.14 2.56
N GLY A 359 -11.23 -13.53 2.21
CA GLY A 359 -10.60 -12.50 3.03
C GLY A 359 -9.68 -13.05 4.12
N PHE A 360 -9.25 -14.31 3.98
CA PHE A 360 -8.35 -15.01 4.88
C PHE A 360 -7.27 -15.78 4.11
N PRO A 361 -6.44 -15.10 3.29
CA PRO A 361 -5.36 -15.78 2.60
C PRO A 361 -4.31 -16.32 3.58
N THR A 362 -3.72 -17.47 3.21
CA THR A 362 -2.58 -18.06 3.92
C THR A 362 -1.41 -18.15 2.95
N PHE A 363 -0.24 -17.77 3.42
CA PHE A 363 1.01 -17.97 2.71
C PHE A 363 2.08 -18.56 3.65
N GLU A 364 3.06 -19.20 3.08
CA GLU A 364 4.30 -19.55 3.77
C GLU A 364 5.46 -18.77 3.15
N TYR A 365 6.42 -18.39 3.97
CA TYR A 365 7.64 -17.77 3.53
C TYR A 365 8.84 -18.29 4.30
N LYS A 366 10.02 -18.17 3.71
CA LYS A 366 11.29 -18.52 4.34
C LYS A 366 12.35 -17.50 3.95
N PRO A 367 13.24 -17.13 4.86
CA PRO A 367 14.45 -16.39 4.51
C PRO A 367 15.36 -17.28 3.62
N LEU A 368 16.21 -16.64 2.81
CA LEU A 368 17.13 -17.28 1.88
C LEU A 368 18.58 -16.96 2.22
#